data_6ca7e5abe1c9b4d8850d11c6c307b879
#
_entry.id   6ca7e5abe1c9b4d8850d11c6c307b879
#
_cell.length_a   1.000
_cell.length_b   1.000
_cell.length_c   1.000
_cell.angle_alpha   90.00
_cell.angle_beta   90.00
_cell.angle_gamma   90.00
#
_symmetry.space_group_name_H-M   'P 1'
#
loop_
_entity.id
_entity.type
_entity.pdbx_description
1 polymer ?
#
loop_
_entity_poly.entity_id
_entity_poly.type
_entity_poly.pdbx_seq_one_letter_code
_entity_poly.pdbx_strand_id
1 'polypeptide(L)'
;MKKYLKAVVSGLCAAALALGCVGCGSSAQNAKTTQVTNITVWTYYNGDQLECFTDLVDKFNETVGAEKGIVVSTESQGSVNDLEQSVMDAAEGKVGASAMPNVFSAYADTVYALNQMGMVVDLAPYLTDDEKAQFIDGYLSEGDFDANGSVKIFPVAKSTEVMLFNDTDWQPFAEATGASYDDLATVEGLVDTAEKYYNWTDAQTAAPDDGKALFGRDAMANYMLVGAQQLGGTIFEVKNGKMTVNFEHDAARKLWDNYYVPFVKGWFAASGRFRSDDIKVGNVLGYVGSCSSATFFPARVTNDANESHDISMKALPSPEFADGEKVAVQQGAGMVVTAGKEEEIEASVEFLKWFVQPENNIAFAVGSGYLPVTREANSMDTITSSGLTLNDSMEQILTAAVDTVNGNRLYTPHAFAGGSSARKVLEYGLSDLAAADRETVEQRIAEGQSAADAEAEFLTDDHFEAWYQDICSQLKRYEG
;
A
#
# COMPACT_ATOMS: atom_id res chain seq x y z
N MET A 1 -40.78 5.18 -18.07
CA MET A 1 -40.58 4.51 -19.37
C MET A 1 -39.24 4.98 -20.00
N LYS A 2 -38.10 4.50 -19.54
CA LYS A 2 -36.76 4.69 -20.16
C LYS A 2 -35.76 3.72 -19.50
N LYS A 3 -36.04 2.41 -19.55
CA LYS A 3 -35.15 1.36 -18.97
C LYS A 3 -35.02 0.10 -19.84
N TYR A 4 -35.32 0.16 -21.14
CA TYR A 4 -35.19 -1.01 -22.03
C TYR A 4 -34.64 -0.62 -23.41
N LEU A 5 -33.41 -0.05 -23.45
CA LEU A 5 -32.77 0.23 -24.74
C LEU A 5 -31.24 0.12 -24.69
N LYS A 6 -30.66 -0.81 -23.94
CA LYS A 6 -29.21 -1.10 -23.94
C LYS A 6 -28.87 -2.59 -24.04
N ALA A 7 -29.78 -3.45 -24.46
CA ALA A 7 -29.52 -4.91 -24.50
C ALA A 7 -29.69 -5.53 -25.90
N VAL A 8 -29.52 -4.81 -26.99
CA VAL A 8 -29.74 -5.35 -28.38
C VAL A 8 -28.59 -5.03 -29.37
N VAL A 9 -27.44 -4.53 -28.96
CA VAL A 9 -26.33 -4.25 -29.90
C VAL A 9 -25.18 -5.27 -29.80
N SER A 10 -25.20 -6.22 -28.90
CA SER A 10 -24.09 -7.20 -28.77
C SER A 10 -24.29 -8.53 -29.49
N GLY A 11 -25.23 -8.64 -30.43
CA GLY A 11 -25.61 -9.91 -31.05
C GLY A 11 -25.47 -10.01 -32.58
N LEU A 12 -24.78 -9.10 -33.27
CA LEU A 12 -24.83 -9.07 -34.75
C LEU A 12 -23.50 -8.92 -35.51
N CYS A 13 -22.37 -9.26 -34.91
CA CYS A 13 -21.05 -9.29 -35.61
C CYS A 13 -20.46 -10.67 -35.85
N ALA A 14 -21.20 -11.77 -35.65
CA ALA A 14 -20.67 -13.13 -35.80
C ALA A 14 -21.19 -13.93 -37.02
N ALA A 15 -21.78 -13.30 -38.03
CA ALA A 15 -22.39 -14.06 -39.16
C ALA A 15 -22.22 -13.39 -40.53
N ALA A 16 -21.03 -12.91 -40.90
CA ALA A 16 -20.79 -12.40 -42.27
C ALA A 16 -19.35 -12.65 -42.79
N LEU A 17 -18.86 -13.88 -42.71
CA LEU A 17 -17.57 -14.26 -43.32
C LEU A 17 -17.59 -15.71 -43.85
N ALA A 18 -18.56 -16.01 -44.75
CA ALA A 18 -18.49 -17.21 -45.57
C ALA A 18 -19.30 -16.96 -46.83
N LEU A 19 -18.68 -16.38 -47.88
CA LEU A 19 -19.02 -16.57 -49.30
C LEU A 19 -18.25 -15.54 -50.13
N GLY A 20 -17.21 -15.99 -50.85
CA GLY A 20 -16.53 -15.15 -51.82
C GLY A 20 -15.15 -15.62 -52.26
N CYS A 21 -14.99 -16.89 -52.62
CA CYS A 21 -13.83 -17.34 -53.39
C CYS A 21 -14.28 -17.65 -54.82
N VAL A 22 -14.00 -16.77 -55.77
CA VAL A 22 -13.53 -17.09 -57.11
C VAL A 22 -13.12 -15.78 -57.82
N GLY A 23 -11.86 -15.66 -58.23
CA GLY A 23 -11.38 -14.58 -59.10
C GLY A 23 -9.85 -14.47 -59.12
N CYS A 24 -9.22 -15.02 -60.12
CA CYS A 24 -7.78 -15.09 -60.40
C CYS A 24 -7.06 -13.73 -60.42
N GLY A 25 -5.81 -13.70 -59.98
CA GLY A 25 -4.77 -12.91 -60.61
C GLY A 25 -3.82 -12.16 -59.70
N SER A 26 -2.64 -12.72 -59.48
CA SER A 26 -1.32 -12.09 -59.31
C SER A 26 -1.07 -11.09 -58.14
N SER A 27 0.00 -11.45 -57.48
CA SER A 27 0.76 -10.78 -56.40
C SER A 27 0.25 -11.04 -54.96
N ALA A 28 0.59 -12.24 -54.48
CA ALA A 28 0.64 -12.50 -53.06
C ALA A 28 1.80 -11.66 -52.47
N GLN A 29 1.52 -10.44 -52.01
CA GLN A 29 2.22 -9.88 -50.90
C GLN A 29 1.83 -10.74 -49.68
N ASN A 30 2.80 -11.42 -49.08
CA ASN A 30 2.66 -12.08 -47.82
C ASN A 30 2.22 -11.03 -46.75
N ALA A 31 0.93 -10.84 -46.61
CA ALA A 31 0.41 -10.35 -45.34
C ALA A 31 0.76 -11.44 -44.32
N LYS A 32 1.86 -11.26 -43.57
CA LYS A 32 2.03 -11.97 -42.34
C LYS A 32 0.77 -11.72 -41.52
N THR A 33 -0.06 -12.72 -41.37
CA THR A 33 -1.09 -12.74 -40.33
C THR A 33 -0.28 -12.62 -39.02
N THR A 34 -0.20 -11.42 -38.48
CA THR A 34 0.37 -11.20 -37.17
C THR A 34 -0.51 -11.98 -36.21
N GLN A 35 0.00 -13.08 -35.69
CA GLN A 35 -0.72 -13.87 -34.69
C GLN A 35 -0.89 -12.96 -33.49
N VAL A 36 -2.13 -12.71 -33.08
CA VAL A 36 -2.43 -11.86 -31.93
C VAL A 36 -2.10 -12.64 -30.66
N THR A 37 -1.24 -12.06 -29.81
CA THR A 37 -0.91 -12.60 -28.48
C THR A 37 -1.82 -11.94 -27.44
N ASN A 38 -2.60 -12.75 -26.73
CA ASN A 38 -3.47 -12.26 -25.67
C ASN A 38 -2.79 -12.50 -24.33
N ILE A 39 -2.77 -11.49 -23.47
CA ILE A 39 -2.30 -11.60 -22.08
C ILE A 39 -3.37 -11.11 -21.11
N THR A 40 -3.46 -11.77 -19.97
CA THR A 40 -4.38 -11.41 -18.88
C THR A 40 -3.58 -10.90 -17.70
N VAL A 41 -4.02 -9.77 -17.12
CA VAL A 41 -3.40 -9.13 -15.96
C VAL A 41 -4.37 -9.13 -14.80
N TRP A 42 -3.98 -9.73 -13.66
CA TRP A 42 -4.75 -9.67 -12.43
C TRP A 42 -4.20 -8.62 -11.49
N THR A 43 -5.10 -7.78 -10.96
CA THR A 43 -4.74 -6.72 -10.00
C THR A 43 -5.67 -6.76 -8.79
N TYR A 44 -5.34 -5.98 -7.75
CA TYR A 44 -6.21 -5.70 -6.61
C TYR A 44 -6.78 -4.27 -6.65
N TYR A 45 -6.56 -3.55 -7.75
CA TYR A 45 -7.01 -2.16 -7.88
C TYR A 45 -8.53 -2.05 -7.86
N ASN A 46 -9.03 -1.00 -7.22
CA ASN A 46 -10.45 -0.70 -7.06
C ASN A 46 -10.71 0.79 -7.29
N GLY A 47 -11.97 1.16 -7.53
CA GLY A 47 -12.36 2.57 -7.71
C GLY A 47 -11.50 3.28 -8.76
N ASP A 48 -11.04 4.48 -8.44
CA ASP A 48 -10.25 5.33 -9.33
C ASP A 48 -8.96 4.66 -9.80
N GLN A 49 -8.32 3.84 -8.95
CA GLN A 49 -7.12 3.09 -9.31
C GLN A 49 -7.39 2.09 -10.43
N LEU A 50 -8.52 1.36 -10.35
CA LEU A 50 -8.93 0.40 -11.39
C LEU A 50 -9.32 1.11 -12.67
N GLU A 51 -10.05 2.23 -12.59
CA GLU A 51 -10.44 3.03 -13.75
C GLU A 51 -9.19 3.52 -14.49
N CYS A 52 -8.27 4.15 -13.79
CA CYS A 52 -7.02 4.66 -14.36
C CYS A 52 -6.14 3.54 -14.96
N PHE A 53 -6.06 2.38 -14.31
CA PHE A 53 -5.32 1.23 -14.86
C PHE A 53 -5.98 0.70 -16.14
N THR A 54 -7.30 0.61 -16.16
CA THR A 54 -8.08 0.15 -17.32
C THR A 54 -7.92 1.10 -18.50
N ASP A 55 -7.98 2.41 -18.29
CA ASP A 55 -7.76 3.43 -19.34
C ASP A 55 -6.37 3.29 -19.97
N LEU A 56 -5.33 3.01 -19.16
CA LEU A 56 -3.98 2.75 -19.67
C LEU A 56 -3.89 1.43 -20.45
N VAL A 57 -4.57 0.38 -20.01
CA VAL A 57 -4.66 -0.88 -20.77
C VAL A 57 -5.34 -0.64 -22.13
N ASP A 58 -6.44 0.12 -22.16
CA ASP A 58 -7.13 0.47 -23.41
C ASP A 58 -6.22 1.31 -24.32
N LYS A 59 -5.51 2.30 -23.78
CA LYS A 59 -4.52 3.10 -24.51
C LYS A 59 -3.41 2.22 -25.10
N PHE A 60 -2.89 1.25 -24.35
CA PHE A 60 -1.90 0.30 -24.86
C PHE A 60 -2.47 -0.52 -26.02
N ASN A 61 -3.66 -1.10 -25.84
CA ASN A 61 -4.33 -1.92 -26.85
C ASN A 61 -4.61 -1.15 -28.15
N GLU A 62 -4.96 0.14 -28.06
CA GLU A 62 -5.22 1.00 -29.22
C GLU A 62 -3.96 1.50 -29.92
N THR A 63 -2.80 1.47 -29.26
CA THR A 63 -1.54 2.01 -29.77
C THR A 63 -0.50 0.91 -29.99
N VAL A 64 0.43 0.74 -29.07
CA VAL A 64 1.54 -0.22 -29.18
C VAL A 64 1.04 -1.66 -29.28
N GLY A 65 -0.02 -2.02 -28.58
CA GLY A 65 -0.65 -3.33 -28.67
C GLY A 65 -1.16 -3.64 -30.06
N ALA A 66 -1.86 -2.69 -30.69
CA ALA A 66 -2.33 -2.82 -32.08
C ALA A 66 -1.18 -2.97 -33.09
N GLU A 67 -0.09 -2.20 -32.89
CA GLU A 67 1.09 -2.27 -33.77
C GLU A 67 1.83 -3.60 -33.68
N LYS A 68 1.94 -4.15 -32.46
CA LYS A 68 2.70 -5.37 -32.16
C LYS A 68 1.86 -6.65 -32.17
N GLY A 69 0.54 -6.54 -32.32
CA GLY A 69 -0.37 -7.69 -32.26
C GLY A 69 -0.52 -8.25 -30.85
N ILE A 70 -0.51 -7.38 -29.84
CA ILE A 70 -0.69 -7.73 -28.43
C ILE A 70 -2.03 -7.18 -27.95
N VAL A 71 -2.81 -7.99 -27.24
CA VAL A 71 -4.05 -7.57 -26.58
C VAL A 71 -3.96 -7.91 -25.10
N VAL A 72 -4.09 -6.90 -24.25
CA VAL A 72 -4.09 -7.00 -22.79
C VAL A 72 -5.52 -6.95 -22.29
N SER A 73 -5.90 -7.88 -21.42
CA SER A 73 -7.12 -7.85 -20.64
C SER A 73 -6.78 -7.75 -19.16
N THR A 74 -7.59 -7.03 -18.37
CA THR A 74 -7.37 -6.88 -16.93
C THR A 74 -8.58 -7.35 -16.14
N GLU A 75 -8.30 -7.94 -14.97
CA GLU A 75 -9.30 -8.38 -14.00
C GLU A 75 -8.88 -7.95 -12.59
N SER A 76 -9.77 -7.25 -11.87
CA SER A 76 -9.58 -6.98 -10.45
C SER A 76 -10.05 -8.15 -9.61
N GLN A 77 -9.22 -8.61 -8.70
CA GLN A 77 -9.56 -9.67 -7.74
C GLN A 77 -10.11 -9.10 -6.41
N GLY A 78 -10.32 -7.79 -6.33
CA GLY A 78 -10.96 -7.13 -5.20
C GLY A 78 -9.99 -6.59 -4.16
N SER A 79 -9.28 -7.42 -3.43
CA SER A 79 -8.29 -6.99 -2.43
C SER A 79 -6.95 -7.69 -2.62
N VAL A 80 -5.92 -7.22 -1.93
CA VAL A 80 -4.61 -7.89 -1.90
C VAL A 80 -4.76 -9.35 -1.45
N ASN A 81 -5.49 -9.59 -0.36
CA ASN A 81 -5.68 -10.94 0.18
C ASN A 81 -6.46 -11.85 -0.80
N ASP A 82 -7.48 -11.30 -1.47
CA ASP A 82 -8.27 -12.07 -2.45
C ASP A 82 -7.43 -12.40 -3.68
N LEU A 83 -6.59 -11.46 -4.15
CA LEU A 83 -5.67 -11.69 -5.25
C LEU A 83 -4.63 -12.76 -4.91
N GLU A 84 -3.97 -12.65 -3.75
CA GLU A 84 -3.00 -13.65 -3.27
C GLU A 84 -3.63 -15.04 -3.18
N GLN A 85 -4.84 -15.14 -2.63
CA GLN A 85 -5.57 -16.40 -2.54
C GLN A 85 -5.90 -16.96 -3.93
N SER A 86 -6.40 -16.11 -4.85
CA SER A 86 -6.75 -16.52 -6.22
C SER A 86 -5.54 -17.02 -6.99
N VAL A 87 -4.40 -16.35 -6.87
CA VAL A 87 -3.14 -16.73 -7.51
C VAL A 87 -2.62 -18.05 -6.93
N MET A 88 -2.63 -18.20 -5.61
CA MET A 88 -2.20 -19.46 -4.96
C MET A 88 -3.11 -20.62 -5.31
N ASP A 89 -4.43 -20.42 -5.34
CA ASP A 89 -5.39 -21.45 -5.73
C ASP A 89 -5.20 -21.89 -7.18
N ALA A 90 -4.93 -20.94 -8.08
CA ALA A 90 -4.60 -21.22 -9.47
C ALA A 90 -3.27 -21.98 -9.60
N ALA A 91 -2.23 -21.58 -8.86
CA ALA A 91 -0.93 -22.22 -8.86
C ALA A 91 -0.96 -23.65 -8.34
N GLU A 92 -1.77 -23.92 -7.32
CA GLU A 92 -1.97 -25.26 -6.74
C GLU A 92 -2.95 -26.12 -7.55
N GLY A 93 -3.60 -25.56 -8.57
CA GLY A 93 -4.58 -26.27 -9.40
C GLY A 93 -5.82 -26.70 -8.63
N LYS A 94 -6.27 -25.89 -7.67
CA LYS A 94 -7.45 -26.21 -6.85
C LYS A 94 -8.73 -26.33 -7.70
N VAL A 95 -9.63 -27.20 -7.28
CA VAL A 95 -10.90 -27.41 -7.97
C VAL A 95 -11.72 -26.12 -7.96
N GLY A 96 -12.05 -25.62 -9.14
CA GLY A 96 -12.80 -24.37 -9.32
C GLY A 96 -11.94 -23.12 -9.40
N ALA A 97 -10.63 -23.23 -9.24
CA ALA A 97 -9.72 -22.11 -9.47
C ALA A 97 -9.67 -21.73 -10.96
N SER A 98 -9.49 -20.45 -11.25
CA SER A 98 -9.22 -19.95 -12.60
C SER A 98 -7.82 -20.41 -13.07
N ALA A 99 -7.57 -20.33 -14.38
CA ALA A 99 -6.21 -20.49 -14.89
C ALA A 99 -5.32 -19.34 -14.40
N MET A 100 -4.01 -19.63 -14.25
CA MET A 100 -3.03 -18.59 -13.93
C MET A 100 -3.06 -17.47 -14.96
N PRO A 101 -3.08 -16.19 -14.56
CA PRO A 101 -2.93 -15.07 -15.48
C PRO A 101 -1.50 -15.02 -16.03
N ASN A 102 -1.27 -14.28 -17.12
CA ASN A 102 0.08 -14.06 -17.63
C ASN A 102 0.86 -13.09 -16.75
N VAL A 103 0.16 -12.12 -16.16
CA VAL A 103 0.74 -11.13 -15.23
C VAL A 103 -0.19 -10.96 -14.03
N PHE A 104 0.37 -10.77 -12.87
CA PHE A 104 -0.41 -10.46 -11.66
C PHE A 104 0.37 -9.55 -10.70
N SER A 105 -0.34 -8.74 -9.92
CA SER A 105 0.24 -7.95 -8.84
C SER A 105 0.53 -8.85 -7.63
N ALA A 106 1.70 -8.75 -7.03
CA ALA A 106 2.00 -9.48 -5.80
C ALA A 106 3.11 -8.80 -4.96
N TYR A 107 3.10 -9.11 -3.67
CA TYR A 107 4.18 -8.79 -2.73
C TYR A 107 5.23 -9.91 -2.69
N ALA A 108 6.40 -9.56 -2.21
CA ALA A 108 7.59 -10.43 -2.24
C ALA A 108 7.37 -11.82 -1.61
N ASP A 109 6.63 -11.93 -0.52
CA ASP A 109 6.38 -13.20 0.17
C ASP A 109 5.59 -14.19 -0.71
N THR A 110 4.53 -13.72 -1.37
CA THR A 110 3.74 -14.52 -2.31
C THR A 110 4.57 -14.92 -3.52
N VAL A 111 5.35 -13.97 -4.07
CA VAL A 111 6.22 -14.24 -5.20
C VAL A 111 7.33 -15.23 -4.85
N TYR A 112 7.88 -15.15 -3.64
CA TYR A 112 8.85 -16.13 -3.17
C TYR A 112 8.29 -17.55 -3.15
N ALA A 113 7.07 -17.73 -2.63
CA ALA A 113 6.40 -19.03 -2.63
C ALA A 113 6.19 -19.58 -4.05
N LEU A 114 5.69 -18.76 -4.97
CA LEU A 114 5.49 -19.13 -6.37
C LEU A 114 6.80 -19.39 -7.12
N ASN A 115 7.86 -18.66 -6.78
CA ASN A 115 9.19 -18.89 -7.33
C ASN A 115 9.76 -20.27 -6.93
N GLN A 116 9.49 -20.71 -5.68
CA GLN A 116 9.87 -22.08 -5.25
C GLN A 116 9.09 -23.16 -6.02
N MET A 117 7.91 -22.84 -6.55
CA MET A 117 7.14 -23.72 -7.43
C MET A 117 7.56 -23.65 -8.91
N GLY A 118 8.53 -22.79 -9.25
CA GLY A 118 9.00 -22.60 -10.64
C GLY A 118 7.99 -21.86 -11.54
N MET A 119 7.08 -21.07 -10.97
CA MET A 119 5.99 -20.42 -11.71
C MET A 119 6.26 -18.96 -12.05
N VAL A 120 7.41 -18.42 -11.66
CA VAL A 120 7.78 -17.00 -11.85
C VAL A 120 8.91 -16.87 -12.85
N VAL A 121 8.79 -15.94 -13.79
CA VAL A 121 9.84 -15.61 -14.77
C VAL A 121 10.83 -14.63 -14.16
N ASP A 122 12.12 -14.88 -14.36
CA ASP A 122 13.16 -13.86 -14.14
C ASP A 122 13.20 -12.92 -15.35
N LEU A 123 12.86 -11.66 -15.14
CA LEU A 123 12.81 -10.64 -16.18
C LEU A 123 14.15 -9.96 -16.43
N ALA A 124 15.20 -10.24 -15.65
CA ALA A 124 16.50 -9.62 -15.83
C ALA A 124 17.10 -9.79 -17.25
N PRO A 125 16.91 -10.96 -17.95
CA PRO A 125 17.36 -11.13 -19.33
C PRO A 125 16.61 -10.29 -20.38
N TYR A 126 15.39 -9.86 -20.06
CA TYR A 126 14.56 -9.05 -20.96
C TYR A 126 14.80 -7.54 -20.81
N LEU A 127 15.63 -7.12 -19.85
CA LEU A 127 15.95 -5.74 -19.54
C LEU A 127 17.39 -5.43 -19.84
N THR A 128 17.64 -4.34 -20.56
CA THR A 128 18.99 -3.80 -20.72
C THR A 128 19.47 -3.15 -19.42
N ASP A 129 20.80 -2.96 -19.30
CA ASP A 129 21.36 -2.27 -18.13
C ASP A 129 20.89 -0.81 -18.06
N ASP A 130 20.71 -0.15 -19.20
CA ASP A 130 20.16 1.23 -19.26
C ASP A 130 18.69 1.27 -18.78
N GLU A 131 17.86 0.29 -19.14
CA GLU A 131 16.50 0.18 -18.63
C GLU A 131 16.46 -0.05 -17.12
N LYS A 132 17.32 -0.94 -16.60
CA LYS A 132 17.44 -1.18 -15.16
C LYS A 132 17.88 0.07 -14.39
N ALA A 133 18.81 0.83 -14.93
CA ALA A 133 19.33 2.05 -14.31
C ALA A 133 18.32 3.20 -14.22
N GLN A 134 17.20 3.15 -14.94
CA GLN A 134 16.13 4.15 -14.86
C GLN A 134 15.31 4.05 -13.57
N PHE A 135 15.22 2.87 -12.96
CA PHE A 135 14.43 2.67 -11.76
C PHE A 135 15.07 3.30 -10.52
N ILE A 136 14.23 3.65 -9.55
CA ILE A 136 14.67 4.07 -8.23
C ILE A 136 15.38 2.90 -7.54
N ASP A 137 16.45 3.20 -6.81
CA ASP A 137 17.21 2.18 -6.08
C ASP A 137 16.30 1.41 -5.12
N GLY A 138 16.47 0.09 -5.10
CA GLY A 138 15.68 -0.80 -4.27
C GLY A 138 14.39 -1.33 -4.90
N TYR A 139 13.81 -0.67 -5.91
CA TYR A 139 12.55 -1.14 -6.50
C TYR A 139 12.71 -2.44 -7.29
N LEU A 140 13.78 -2.57 -8.08
CA LEU A 140 14.04 -3.81 -8.81
C LEU A 140 14.54 -4.95 -7.92
N SER A 141 15.16 -4.65 -6.79
CA SER A 141 15.74 -5.66 -5.89
C SER A 141 14.71 -6.38 -5.03
N GLU A 142 13.45 -5.93 -5.01
CA GLU A 142 12.39 -6.57 -4.22
C GLU A 142 12.20 -8.06 -4.55
N GLY A 143 12.35 -8.43 -5.83
CA GLY A 143 12.26 -9.81 -6.32
C GLY A 143 13.60 -10.54 -6.43
N ASP A 144 14.70 -9.94 -6.01
CA ASP A 144 16.03 -10.57 -6.05
C ASP A 144 16.30 -11.41 -4.79
N PHE A 145 15.59 -12.54 -4.68
CA PHE A 145 15.61 -13.40 -3.50
C PHE A 145 16.99 -14.06 -3.23
N ASP A 146 17.82 -14.18 -4.25
CA ASP A 146 19.11 -14.87 -4.20
C ASP A 146 20.31 -13.91 -4.26
N ALA A 147 20.06 -12.60 -4.27
CA ALA A 147 21.06 -11.53 -4.41
C ALA A 147 22.00 -11.74 -5.63
N ASN A 148 21.42 -12.18 -6.75
CA ASN A 148 22.14 -12.48 -8.00
C ASN A 148 21.76 -11.55 -9.16
N GLY A 149 20.98 -10.50 -8.91
CA GLY A 149 20.50 -9.52 -9.89
C GLY A 149 19.26 -9.97 -10.66
N SER A 150 18.51 -10.97 -10.18
CA SER A 150 17.25 -11.39 -10.78
C SER A 150 16.16 -10.34 -10.59
N VAL A 151 15.23 -10.23 -11.55
CA VAL A 151 14.07 -9.34 -11.51
C VAL A 151 12.81 -10.18 -11.61
N LYS A 152 12.32 -10.68 -10.48
CA LYS A 152 11.13 -11.54 -10.41
C LYS A 152 9.85 -10.74 -10.09
N ILE A 153 10.02 -9.50 -9.66
CA ILE A 153 8.95 -8.53 -9.41
C ILE A 153 9.31 -7.27 -10.19
N PHE A 154 8.46 -6.92 -11.16
CA PHE A 154 8.66 -5.72 -11.97
C PHE A 154 7.89 -4.55 -11.33
N PRO A 155 8.54 -3.46 -10.92
CA PRO A 155 7.86 -2.33 -10.33
C PRO A 155 7.11 -1.54 -11.41
N VAL A 156 5.81 -1.32 -11.20
CA VAL A 156 4.97 -0.49 -12.10
C VAL A 156 4.38 0.71 -11.38
N ALA A 157 4.14 0.57 -10.08
CA ALA A 157 3.60 1.61 -9.22
C ALA A 157 4.03 1.28 -7.78
N LYS A 158 4.61 2.25 -7.11
CA LYS A 158 5.06 2.09 -5.73
C LYS A 158 4.38 3.10 -4.83
N SER A 159 4.42 2.88 -3.54
CA SER A 159 3.93 3.81 -2.54
C SER A 159 4.89 3.85 -1.36
N THR A 160 4.67 4.82 -0.50
CA THR A 160 5.27 4.94 0.82
C THR A 160 4.21 5.39 1.80
N GLU A 161 4.52 5.41 3.08
CA GLU A 161 3.62 5.97 4.08
C GLU A 161 3.72 7.48 4.12
N VAL A 162 2.56 8.12 4.21
CA VAL A 162 2.38 9.56 4.46
C VAL A 162 1.41 9.75 5.61
N MET A 163 1.47 10.89 6.25
CA MET A 163 0.50 11.28 7.26
C MET A 163 -0.56 12.20 6.63
N LEU A 164 -1.82 11.83 6.80
CA LEU A 164 -2.98 12.56 6.29
C LEU A 164 -3.79 13.11 7.46
N PHE A 165 -4.14 14.38 7.40
CA PHE A 165 -4.80 15.11 8.47
C PHE A 165 -6.05 15.83 7.98
N ASN A 166 -7.10 15.87 8.82
CA ASN A 166 -8.24 16.76 8.69
C ASN A 166 -7.81 18.16 9.13
N ASP A 167 -7.41 18.98 8.16
CA ASP A 167 -6.93 20.33 8.39
C ASP A 167 -8.02 21.24 8.97
N THR A 168 -9.27 21.04 8.57
CA THR A 168 -10.40 21.84 9.03
C THR A 168 -10.59 21.73 10.56
N ASP A 169 -10.59 20.52 11.10
CA ASP A 169 -10.80 20.30 12.53
C ASP A 169 -9.50 20.45 13.35
N TRP A 170 -8.33 20.44 12.69
CA TRP A 170 -7.06 20.77 13.31
C TRP A 170 -6.93 22.26 13.68
N GLN A 171 -7.46 23.18 12.84
CA GLN A 171 -7.22 24.62 13.02
C GLN A 171 -7.68 25.16 14.39
N PRO A 172 -8.88 24.83 14.93
CA PRO A 172 -9.31 25.32 16.25
C PRO A 172 -8.37 24.87 17.39
N PHE A 173 -7.82 23.66 17.30
CA PHE A 173 -6.86 23.15 18.27
C PHE A 173 -5.52 23.89 18.16
N ALA A 174 -5.02 24.05 16.96
CA ALA A 174 -3.76 24.76 16.69
C ALA A 174 -3.83 26.22 17.17
N GLU A 175 -4.92 26.94 16.89
CA GLU A 175 -5.15 28.31 17.36
C GLU A 175 -5.21 28.40 18.89
N ALA A 176 -5.88 27.45 19.55
CA ALA A 176 -6.05 27.47 21.00
C ALA A 176 -4.78 27.10 21.78
N THR A 177 -3.92 26.23 21.23
CA THR A 177 -2.80 25.62 21.95
C THR A 177 -1.43 26.03 21.43
N GLY A 178 -1.36 26.66 20.26
CA GLY A 178 -0.11 26.96 19.55
C GLY A 178 0.56 25.73 18.92
N ALA A 179 -0.17 24.58 18.80
CA ALA A 179 0.33 23.40 18.10
C ALA A 179 0.52 23.68 16.60
N SER A 180 1.52 23.05 16.02
CA SER A 180 1.84 23.19 14.60
C SER A 180 2.07 21.83 13.96
N TYR A 181 2.03 21.76 12.63
CA TYR A 181 2.37 20.54 11.91
C TYR A 181 3.84 20.14 12.07
N ASP A 182 4.73 21.06 12.42
CA ASP A 182 6.13 20.73 12.71
C ASP A 182 6.28 19.87 13.98
N ASP A 183 5.34 20.00 14.94
CA ASP A 183 5.31 19.17 16.14
C ASP A 183 5.04 17.68 15.81
N LEU A 184 4.45 17.39 14.65
CA LEU A 184 4.11 16.05 14.18
C LEU A 184 5.24 15.37 13.39
N ALA A 185 6.37 16.05 13.16
CA ALA A 185 7.45 15.53 12.33
C ALA A 185 8.18 14.34 12.96
N THR A 186 8.11 14.20 14.30
CA THR A 186 8.67 13.06 15.02
C THR A 186 7.58 12.24 15.69
N VAL A 187 7.87 10.94 15.89
CA VAL A 187 6.95 10.02 16.57
C VAL A 187 6.67 10.51 18.00
N GLU A 188 7.71 10.96 18.72
CA GLU A 188 7.59 11.50 20.07
C GLU A 188 6.77 12.81 20.08
N GLY A 189 7.03 13.71 19.13
CA GLY A 189 6.27 14.97 19.03
C GLY A 189 4.80 14.74 18.67
N LEU A 190 4.50 13.71 17.85
CA LEU A 190 3.13 13.29 17.59
C LEU A 190 2.44 12.79 18.86
N VAL A 191 3.12 11.99 19.70
CA VAL A 191 2.58 11.52 21.00
C VAL A 191 2.30 12.70 21.93
N ASP A 192 3.25 13.62 22.09
CA ASP A 192 3.08 14.82 22.93
C ASP A 192 1.92 15.70 22.44
N THR A 193 1.76 15.81 21.13
CA THR A 193 0.66 16.57 20.51
C THR A 193 -0.67 15.87 20.70
N ALA A 194 -0.71 14.55 20.65
CA ALA A 194 -1.91 13.76 20.86
C ALA A 194 -2.41 13.85 22.32
N GLU A 195 -1.50 13.82 23.31
CA GLU A 195 -1.83 14.11 24.71
C GLU A 195 -2.44 15.52 24.87
N LYS A 196 -1.81 16.51 24.23
CA LYS A 196 -2.29 17.90 24.29
C LYS A 196 -3.69 18.04 23.65
N TYR A 197 -3.95 17.34 22.56
CA TYR A 197 -5.25 17.33 21.90
C TYR A 197 -6.31 16.66 22.76
N TYR A 198 -6.01 15.49 23.33
CA TYR A 198 -6.90 14.80 24.25
C TYR A 198 -7.30 15.70 25.41
N ASN A 199 -6.34 16.30 26.10
CA ASN A 199 -6.59 17.21 27.23
C ASN A 199 -7.37 18.47 26.82
N TRP A 200 -7.13 19.00 25.60
CA TRP A 200 -7.83 20.15 25.08
C TRP A 200 -9.30 19.83 24.77
N THR A 201 -9.59 18.65 24.22
CA THR A 201 -10.98 18.21 23.95
C THR A 201 -11.72 17.83 25.21
N ASP A 202 -11.06 17.14 26.17
CA ASP A 202 -11.62 16.78 27.46
C ASP A 202 -12.08 18.03 28.25
N ALA A 203 -11.28 19.09 28.24
CA ALA A 203 -11.62 20.36 28.89
C ALA A 203 -12.84 21.07 28.28
N GLN A 204 -13.38 20.65 27.14
CA GLN A 204 -14.55 21.23 26.50
C GLN A 204 -15.86 20.56 26.93
N THR A 205 -15.79 19.45 27.66
CA THR A 205 -16.96 18.72 28.17
C THR A 205 -17.03 18.79 29.69
N ALA A 206 -18.15 18.35 30.26
CA ALA A 206 -18.31 18.31 31.71
C ALA A 206 -17.96 16.92 32.27
N ALA A 207 -17.89 15.90 31.44
CA ALA A 207 -17.47 14.57 31.82
C ALA A 207 -15.93 14.54 31.87
N PRO A 208 -15.30 14.00 32.89
CA PRO A 208 -13.86 13.85 32.92
C PRO A 208 -13.42 12.64 32.09
N ASP A 209 -12.21 12.70 31.59
CA ASP A 209 -11.53 11.59 30.90
C ASP A 209 -12.26 11.15 29.60
N ASP A 210 -12.97 12.08 28.91
CA ASP A 210 -13.68 11.85 27.65
C ASP A 210 -13.06 12.58 26.45
N GLY A 211 -11.77 12.91 26.54
CA GLY A 211 -11.00 13.52 25.46
C GLY A 211 -10.98 12.66 24.19
N LYS A 212 -10.79 13.32 23.05
CA LYS A 212 -10.75 12.66 21.73
C LYS A 212 -9.35 12.25 21.34
N ALA A 213 -9.27 11.15 20.61
CA ALA A 213 -8.02 10.71 19.99
C ALA A 213 -7.62 11.63 18.84
N LEU A 214 -6.34 11.95 18.75
CA LEU A 214 -5.77 12.73 17.65
C LEU A 214 -5.52 11.88 16.42
N PHE A 215 -5.01 10.64 16.61
CA PHE A 215 -4.27 9.93 15.58
C PHE A 215 -4.58 8.43 15.57
N GLY A 216 -4.45 7.83 14.40
CA GLY A 216 -4.45 6.39 14.19
C GLY A 216 -3.40 5.98 13.16
N ARG A 217 -3.18 4.67 13.00
CA ARG A 217 -2.19 4.17 12.06
C ARG A 217 -2.71 2.93 11.34
N ASP A 218 -2.56 2.89 10.03
CA ASP A 218 -2.65 1.67 9.23
C ASP A 218 -1.29 0.94 9.21
N ALA A 219 -1.28 -0.31 8.77
CA ALA A 219 -0.07 -1.11 8.54
C ALA A 219 0.91 -1.13 9.73
N MET A 220 0.46 -1.66 10.86
CA MET A 220 1.25 -1.78 12.09
C MET A 220 2.56 -2.56 11.91
N ALA A 221 2.58 -3.57 11.02
CA ALA A 221 3.83 -4.26 10.69
C ALA A 221 4.90 -3.30 10.12
N ASN A 222 4.51 -2.28 9.36
CA ASN A 222 5.46 -1.28 8.88
C ASN A 222 5.98 -0.42 10.02
N TYR A 223 5.12 0.02 10.95
CA TYR A 223 5.54 0.74 12.14
C TYR A 223 6.62 -0.02 12.91
N MET A 224 6.40 -1.32 13.12
CA MET A 224 7.36 -2.18 13.82
C MET A 224 8.68 -2.33 13.03
N LEU A 225 8.59 -2.68 11.74
CA LEU A 225 9.76 -2.97 10.92
C LEU A 225 10.58 -1.71 10.60
N VAL A 226 9.92 -0.64 10.16
CA VAL A 226 10.59 0.62 9.82
C VAL A 226 11.07 1.33 11.08
N GLY A 227 10.26 1.35 12.14
CA GLY A 227 10.65 1.93 13.41
C GLY A 227 11.90 1.24 14.01
N ALA A 228 11.98 -0.10 13.95
CA ALA A 228 13.20 -0.81 14.36
C ALA A 228 14.41 -0.40 13.51
N GLN A 229 14.24 -0.20 12.18
CA GLN A 229 15.32 0.29 11.31
C GLN A 229 15.73 1.73 11.62
N GLN A 230 14.77 2.60 11.91
CA GLN A 230 15.07 3.98 12.33
C GLN A 230 15.83 4.02 13.66
N LEU A 231 15.55 3.06 14.55
CA LEU A 231 16.24 2.90 15.84
C LEU A 231 17.58 2.13 15.73
N GLY A 232 18.06 1.87 14.51
CA GLY A 232 19.36 1.24 14.25
C GLY A 232 19.36 -0.29 14.35
N GLY A 233 18.18 -0.93 14.46
CA GLY A 233 18.01 -2.39 14.56
C GLY A 233 17.31 -3.01 13.37
N THR A 234 16.96 -4.29 13.49
CA THR A 234 16.09 -5.01 12.54
C THR A 234 15.35 -6.11 13.30
N ILE A 235 14.10 -6.37 12.90
CA ILE A 235 13.32 -7.47 13.51
C ILE A 235 13.61 -8.80 12.81
N PHE A 236 13.70 -8.78 11.48
CA PHE A 236 13.98 -9.97 10.67
C PHE A 236 15.35 -9.86 10.02
N GLU A 237 16.27 -10.72 10.39
CA GLU A 237 17.52 -10.92 9.67
C GLU A 237 17.35 -12.11 8.71
N VAL A 238 17.34 -11.84 7.40
CA VAL A 238 17.14 -12.87 6.38
C VAL A 238 18.44 -13.11 5.63
N LYS A 239 18.91 -14.36 5.64
CA LYS A 239 20.10 -14.80 4.89
C LYS A 239 19.78 -16.09 4.12
N ASN A 240 19.91 -16.06 2.81
CA ASN A 240 19.63 -17.21 1.94
C ASN A 240 18.21 -17.79 2.15
N GLY A 241 17.21 -16.92 2.25
CA GLY A 241 15.82 -17.31 2.48
C GLY A 241 15.49 -17.84 3.87
N LYS A 242 16.45 -17.83 4.79
CA LYS A 242 16.29 -18.21 6.20
C LYS A 242 16.22 -16.97 7.06
N MET A 243 15.20 -16.90 7.89
CA MET A 243 14.96 -15.80 8.81
C MET A 243 15.43 -16.16 10.22
N THR A 244 16.02 -15.17 10.89
CA THR A 244 16.31 -15.18 12.33
C THR A 244 15.68 -13.95 12.95
N VAL A 245 15.05 -14.11 14.09
CA VAL A 245 14.47 -12.99 14.87
C VAL A 245 15.58 -12.23 15.58
N ASN A 246 15.69 -10.94 15.30
CA ASN A 246 16.65 -10.03 15.94
C ASN A 246 15.94 -8.78 16.49
N PHE A 247 14.83 -8.98 17.18
CA PHE A 247 14.07 -7.87 17.75
C PHE A 247 14.69 -7.43 19.08
N GLU A 248 15.43 -6.33 19.03
CA GLU A 248 16.12 -5.78 20.18
C GLU A 248 15.14 -5.21 21.21
N HIS A 249 15.41 -5.47 22.50
CA HIS A 249 14.53 -5.11 23.61
C HIS A 249 14.31 -3.59 23.72
N ASP A 250 15.37 -2.79 23.59
CA ASP A 250 15.28 -1.32 23.71
C ASP A 250 14.47 -0.72 22.54
N ALA A 251 14.62 -1.27 21.32
CA ALA A 251 13.82 -0.87 20.19
C ALA A 251 12.34 -1.25 20.39
N ALA A 252 12.08 -2.46 20.89
CA ALA A 252 10.74 -2.92 21.22
C ALA A 252 10.07 -2.01 22.26
N ARG A 253 10.84 -1.61 23.31
CA ARG A 253 10.34 -0.70 24.35
C ARG A 253 10.01 0.67 23.77
N LYS A 254 10.85 1.22 22.90
CA LYS A 254 10.60 2.51 22.26
C LYS A 254 9.36 2.47 21.36
N LEU A 255 9.16 1.39 20.60
CA LEU A 255 7.97 1.17 19.78
C LEU A 255 6.71 1.06 20.65
N TRP A 256 6.78 0.31 21.74
CA TRP A 256 5.70 0.18 22.71
C TRP A 256 5.30 1.52 23.31
N ASP A 257 6.25 2.27 23.84
CA ASP A 257 6.01 3.54 24.51
C ASP A 257 5.37 4.59 23.60
N ASN A 258 5.63 4.51 22.29
CA ASN A 258 5.13 5.47 21.31
C ASN A 258 3.91 5.02 20.51
N TYR A 259 3.38 3.83 20.74
CA TYR A 259 2.11 3.39 20.15
C TYR A 259 1.15 2.81 21.18
N TYR A 260 1.58 1.78 21.94
CA TYR A 260 0.72 1.12 22.91
C TYR A 260 0.28 2.08 24.02
N VAL A 261 1.23 2.78 24.63
CA VAL A 261 0.94 3.71 25.73
C VAL A 261 -0.06 4.81 25.31
N PRO A 262 0.17 5.58 24.22
CA PRO A 262 -0.81 6.58 23.79
C PRO A 262 -2.15 5.98 23.37
N PHE A 263 -2.18 4.74 22.87
CA PHE A 263 -3.42 4.06 22.52
C PHE A 263 -4.24 3.70 23.77
N VAL A 264 -3.63 3.10 24.77
CA VAL A 264 -4.29 2.75 26.04
C VAL A 264 -4.81 4.01 26.74
N LYS A 265 -4.08 5.12 26.66
CA LYS A 265 -4.50 6.43 27.19
C LYS A 265 -5.61 7.11 26.36
N GLY A 266 -5.99 6.57 25.22
CA GLY A 266 -7.02 7.14 24.34
C GLY A 266 -6.56 8.33 23.51
N TRP A 267 -5.25 8.59 23.43
CA TRP A 267 -4.69 9.62 22.57
C TRP A 267 -4.62 9.18 21.12
N PHE A 268 -4.51 7.85 20.89
CA PHE A 268 -4.62 7.19 19.61
C PHE A 268 -5.86 6.30 19.57
N ALA A 269 -6.41 6.08 18.37
CA ALA A 269 -7.55 5.20 18.17
C ALA A 269 -7.51 4.45 16.82
N ALA A 270 -8.22 3.32 16.78
CA ALA A 270 -8.38 2.50 15.59
C ALA A 270 -9.70 1.71 15.71
N SER A 271 -10.80 2.23 15.18
CA SER A 271 -12.13 1.64 15.30
C SER A 271 -12.64 1.06 13.98
N GLY A 272 -12.41 1.72 12.86
CA GLY A 272 -12.81 1.27 11.52
C GLY A 272 -11.86 0.22 10.95
N ARG A 273 -12.22 -0.33 9.79
CA ARG A 273 -11.35 -1.24 9.05
C ARG A 273 -10.06 -0.53 8.59
N PHE A 274 -10.22 0.71 8.12
CA PHE A 274 -9.13 1.60 7.72
C PHE A 274 -9.22 2.91 8.49
N ARG A 275 -8.10 3.59 8.68
CA ARG A 275 -8.07 4.89 9.41
C ARG A 275 -8.85 5.99 8.69
N SER A 276 -8.97 5.91 7.37
CA SER A 276 -9.86 6.80 6.61
C SER A 276 -11.33 6.65 7.03
N ASP A 277 -11.75 5.49 7.54
CA ASP A 277 -13.11 5.31 8.08
C ASP A 277 -13.26 6.03 9.42
N ASP A 278 -12.21 6.07 10.25
CA ASP A 278 -12.22 6.83 11.51
C ASP A 278 -12.27 8.35 11.28
N ILE A 279 -11.59 8.86 10.23
CA ILE A 279 -11.74 10.27 9.82
C ILE A 279 -13.19 10.57 9.41
N LYS A 280 -13.86 9.70 8.67
CA LYS A 280 -15.25 9.91 8.21
C LYS A 280 -16.23 10.16 9.34
N VAL A 281 -15.98 9.55 10.50
CA VAL A 281 -16.85 9.67 11.68
C VAL A 281 -16.30 10.62 12.75
N GLY A 282 -15.10 11.17 12.54
CA GLY A 282 -14.48 12.13 13.45
C GLY A 282 -13.86 11.49 14.70
N ASN A 283 -13.49 10.19 14.64
CA ASN A 283 -12.83 9.48 15.74
C ASN A 283 -11.36 9.87 15.89
N VAL A 284 -10.70 10.27 14.79
CA VAL A 284 -9.34 10.81 14.79
C VAL A 284 -9.25 11.99 13.83
N LEU A 285 -8.26 12.86 14.02
CA LEU A 285 -7.97 13.96 13.07
C LEU A 285 -6.98 13.54 11.99
N GLY A 286 -6.08 12.62 12.28
CA GLY A 286 -5.06 12.23 11.33
C GLY A 286 -4.69 10.77 11.43
N TYR A 287 -4.02 10.28 10.37
CA TYR A 287 -3.49 8.94 10.36
C TYR A 287 -2.26 8.83 9.45
N VAL A 288 -1.45 7.80 9.71
CA VAL A 288 -0.42 7.35 8.77
C VAL A 288 -0.94 6.15 8.00
N GLY A 289 -0.82 6.23 6.69
CA GLY A 289 -1.16 5.16 5.77
C GLY A 289 -0.44 5.30 4.44
N SER A 290 -0.71 4.41 3.50
CA SER A 290 -0.13 4.48 2.16
C SER A 290 -0.54 5.77 1.44
N CYS A 291 0.36 6.41 0.71
CA CYS A 291 0.02 7.53 -0.15
C CYS A 291 -1.11 7.18 -1.15
N SER A 292 -1.18 5.94 -1.63
CA SER A 292 -2.27 5.47 -2.50
C SER A 292 -3.62 5.36 -1.79
N SER A 293 -3.66 5.32 -0.44
CA SER A 293 -4.91 5.33 0.33
C SER A 293 -5.53 6.72 0.44
N ALA A 294 -4.81 7.75 0.08
CA ALA A 294 -5.24 9.14 0.18
C ALA A 294 -6.45 9.47 -0.73
N THR A 295 -6.66 8.71 -1.80
CA THR A 295 -7.88 8.79 -2.64
C THR A 295 -9.15 8.43 -1.88
N PHE A 296 -9.03 7.73 -0.74
CA PHE A 296 -10.13 7.38 0.15
C PHE A 296 -10.32 8.35 1.32
N PHE A 297 -9.48 9.40 1.42
CA PHE A 297 -9.67 10.43 2.43
C PHE A 297 -11.01 11.15 2.22
N PRO A 298 -11.87 11.28 3.26
CA PRO A 298 -13.21 11.80 3.07
C PRO A 298 -13.20 13.32 2.85
N ALA A 299 -14.13 13.80 2.04
CA ALA A 299 -14.38 15.23 1.88
C ALA A 299 -15.28 15.81 3.01
N ARG A 300 -15.82 14.94 3.87
CA ARG A 300 -16.78 15.30 4.91
C ARG A 300 -16.69 14.37 6.11
N VAL A 301 -16.82 14.94 7.30
CA VAL A 301 -17.04 14.21 8.56
C VAL A 301 -18.53 14.16 8.86
N THR A 302 -19.00 13.02 9.37
CA THR A 302 -20.35 12.86 9.94
C THR A 302 -20.21 12.14 11.28
N ASN A 303 -20.44 12.83 12.39
CA ASN A 303 -20.32 12.27 13.73
C ASN A 303 -21.55 11.41 14.13
N ASP A 304 -21.49 10.77 15.29
CA ASP A 304 -22.54 9.89 15.80
C ASP A 304 -23.88 10.63 16.06
N ALA A 305 -23.83 11.96 16.22
CA ALA A 305 -25.04 12.79 16.34
C ALA A 305 -25.68 13.12 14.97
N ASN A 306 -25.15 12.57 13.86
CA ASN A 306 -25.50 12.90 12.47
C ASN A 306 -25.27 14.37 12.10
N GLU A 307 -24.35 15.04 12.76
CA GLU A 307 -23.89 16.35 12.37
C GLU A 307 -22.77 16.18 11.34
N SER A 308 -22.85 16.94 10.26
CA SER A 308 -21.90 16.82 9.14
C SER A 308 -21.30 18.16 8.75
N HIS A 309 -20.03 18.18 8.44
CA HIS A 309 -19.33 19.33 7.86
C HIS A 309 -18.29 18.88 6.84
N ASP A 310 -18.00 19.76 5.89
CA ASP A 310 -16.96 19.53 4.88
C ASP A 310 -15.59 19.76 5.50
N ILE A 311 -14.62 18.95 5.10
CA ILE A 311 -13.24 19.01 5.58
C ILE A 311 -12.26 19.14 4.43
N SER A 312 -11.12 19.77 4.72
CA SER A 312 -9.95 19.80 3.87
C SER A 312 -8.88 18.87 4.40
N MET A 313 -8.08 18.33 3.48
CA MET A 313 -6.97 17.45 3.81
C MET A 313 -5.65 18.22 3.84
N LYS A 314 -4.77 17.84 4.77
CA LYS A 314 -3.34 18.16 4.77
C LYS A 314 -2.55 16.87 4.67
N ALA A 315 -1.63 16.78 3.70
CA ALA A 315 -0.67 15.67 3.60
C ALA A 315 0.71 16.10 4.11
N LEU A 316 1.35 15.25 4.89
CA LEU A 316 2.66 15.45 5.51
C LEU A 316 3.50 14.17 5.34
N PRO A 317 4.84 14.24 5.38
CA PRO A 317 5.67 13.05 5.55
C PRO A 317 5.25 12.23 6.78
N SER A 318 5.43 10.91 6.74
CA SER A 318 5.23 10.06 7.92
C SER A 318 6.22 10.46 9.03
N PRO A 319 5.82 10.52 10.31
CA PRO A 319 6.72 10.88 11.41
C PRO A 319 7.84 9.85 11.56
N GLU A 320 9.03 10.31 11.87
CA GLU A 320 10.23 9.51 12.13
C GLU A 320 10.58 9.57 13.62
N PHE A 321 11.26 8.54 14.15
CA PHE A 321 11.78 8.62 15.51
C PHE A 321 12.83 9.74 15.64
N ALA A 322 12.74 10.55 16.70
CA ALA A 322 13.71 11.58 16.96
C ALA A 322 15.13 10.98 17.07
N ASP A 323 16.10 11.61 16.43
CA ASP A 323 17.48 11.11 16.32
C ASP A 323 17.63 9.75 15.63
N GLY A 324 16.56 9.23 14.98
CA GLY A 324 16.57 7.99 14.22
C GLY A 324 17.24 8.12 12.86
N GLU A 325 17.57 6.96 12.26
CA GLU A 325 18.00 6.90 10.86
C GLU A 325 16.83 7.27 9.94
N LYS A 326 17.15 7.95 8.83
CA LYS A 326 16.17 8.28 7.79
C LYS A 326 15.83 7.05 6.97
N VAL A 327 14.74 6.40 7.33
CA VAL A 327 14.25 5.18 6.68
C VAL A 327 12.75 5.30 6.45
N ALA A 328 12.32 5.04 5.22
CA ALA A 328 10.92 4.96 4.86
C ALA A 328 10.60 3.60 4.24
N VAL A 329 9.35 3.18 4.34
CA VAL A 329 8.93 1.92 3.73
C VAL A 329 8.76 2.08 2.22
N GLN A 330 9.20 1.07 1.47
CA GLN A 330 8.74 0.81 0.12
C GLN A 330 7.50 -0.06 0.20
N GLN A 331 6.42 0.38 -0.41
CA GLN A 331 5.14 -0.34 -0.52
C GLN A 331 4.67 -0.40 -1.98
N GLY A 332 3.52 -1.03 -2.19
CA GLY A 332 2.93 -1.28 -3.49
C GLY A 332 3.45 -2.58 -4.09
N ALA A 333 2.54 -3.49 -4.41
CA ALA A 333 2.87 -4.72 -5.09
C ALA A 333 3.49 -4.42 -6.47
N GLY A 334 4.47 -5.20 -6.87
CA GLY A 334 4.95 -5.18 -8.23
C GLY A 334 4.21 -6.18 -9.11
N MET A 335 4.48 -6.15 -10.41
CA MET A 335 3.93 -7.09 -11.38
C MET A 335 4.86 -8.29 -11.57
N VAL A 336 4.26 -9.47 -11.60
CA VAL A 336 4.95 -10.75 -11.76
C VAL A 336 4.50 -11.39 -13.06
N VAL A 337 5.44 -11.85 -13.88
CA VAL A 337 5.15 -12.59 -15.10
C VAL A 337 5.20 -14.08 -14.79
N THR A 338 4.10 -14.78 -15.12
CA THR A 338 3.97 -16.22 -14.92
C THR A 338 4.78 -16.98 -15.98
N ALA A 339 5.46 -18.04 -15.57
CA ALA A 339 6.13 -18.96 -16.49
C ALA A 339 5.14 -19.56 -17.50
N GLY A 340 5.46 -19.47 -18.78
CA GLY A 340 4.56 -19.86 -19.87
C GLY A 340 5.27 -19.89 -21.21
N LYS A 341 4.54 -19.58 -22.28
CA LYS A 341 5.10 -19.50 -23.62
C LYS A 341 5.91 -18.22 -23.80
N GLU A 342 7.00 -18.32 -24.55
CA GLU A 342 7.92 -17.20 -24.78
C GLU A 342 7.19 -15.98 -25.38
N GLU A 343 6.32 -16.20 -26.36
CA GLU A 343 5.55 -15.12 -26.98
C GLU A 343 4.62 -14.37 -25.99
N GLU A 344 4.09 -15.06 -24.97
CA GLU A 344 3.24 -14.46 -23.95
C GLU A 344 4.09 -13.72 -22.91
N ILE A 345 5.30 -14.23 -22.59
CA ILE A 345 6.28 -13.57 -21.71
C ILE A 345 6.77 -12.28 -22.36
N GLU A 346 7.21 -12.34 -23.64
CA GLU A 346 7.67 -11.15 -24.38
C GLU A 346 6.56 -10.09 -24.49
N ALA A 347 5.32 -10.49 -24.75
CA ALA A 347 4.18 -9.58 -24.81
C ALA A 347 3.89 -8.94 -23.44
N SER A 348 4.01 -9.69 -22.35
CA SER A 348 3.86 -9.20 -20.98
C SER A 348 4.95 -8.16 -20.65
N VAL A 349 6.20 -8.46 -20.97
CA VAL A 349 7.32 -7.54 -20.77
C VAL A 349 7.15 -6.25 -21.57
N GLU A 350 6.67 -6.34 -22.82
CA GLU A 350 6.42 -5.17 -23.66
C GLU A 350 5.37 -4.24 -23.02
N PHE A 351 4.26 -4.81 -22.51
CA PHE A 351 3.25 -4.05 -21.79
C PHE A 351 3.82 -3.39 -20.53
N LEU A 352 4.60 -4.12 -19.73
CA LEU A 352 5.19 -3.59 -18.50
C LEU A 352 6.19 -2.46 -18.78
N LYS A 353 7.05 -2.60 -19.80
CA LYS A 353 7.97 -1.54 -20.23
C LYS A 353 7.24 -0.29 -20.72
N TRP A 354 6.16 -0.47 -21.48
CA TRP A 354 5.32 0.64 -21.93
C TRP A 354 4.64 1.35 -20.75
N PHE A 355 4.15 0.59 -19.77
CA PHE A 355 3.46 1.14 -18.60
C PHE A 355 4.37 2.06 -17.76
N VAL A 356 5.66 1.73 -17.65
CA VAL A 356 6.63 2.53 -16.85
C VAL A 356 7.28 3.67 -17.63
N GLN A 357 6.93 3.89 -18.89
CA GLN A 357 7.35 5.11 -19.58
C GLN A 357 6.80 6.33 -18.82
N PRO A 358 7.58 7.43 -18.69
CA PRO A 358 7.23 8.54 -17.81
C PRO A 358 5.79 9.05 -17.99
N GLU A 359 5.34 9.24 -19.24
CA GLU A 359 3.99 9.75 -19.52
C GLU A 359 2.87 8.84 -18.99
N ASN A 360 3.02 7.52 -19.13
CA ASN A 360 2.01 6.55 -18.70
C ASN A 360 2.08 6.33 -17.18
N ASN A 361 3.29 6.25 -16.65
CA ASN A 361 3.51 6.03 -15.23
C ASN A 361 3.06 7.23 -14.38
N ILE A 362 3.29 8.46 -14.84
CA ILE A 362 2.77 9.68 -14.22
C ILE A 362 1.25 9.74 -14.31
N ALA A 363 0.66 9.35 -15.45
CA ALA A 363 -0.79 9.31 -15.59
C ALA A 363 -1.43 8.37 -14.54
N PHE A 364 -0.84 7.19 -14.33
CA PHE A 364 -1.28 6.29 -13.27
C PHE A 364 -1.08 6.87 -11.87
N ALA A 365 0.07 7.51 -11.62
CA ALA A 365 0.35 8.14 -10.32
C ALA A 365 -0.67 9.21 -9.96
N VAL A 366 -0.96 10.12 -10.89
CA VAL A 366 -1.93 11.22 -10.69
C VAL A 366 -3.35 10.70 -10.46
N GLY A 367 -3.75 9.61 -11.15
CA GLY A 367 -5.09 9.02 -10.99
C GLY A 367 -5.25 8.11 -9.78
N SER A 368 -4.15 7.63 -9.19
CA SER A 368 -4.21 6.55 -8.19
C SER A 368 -3.57 6.88 -6.84
N GLY A 369 -2.78 7.96 -6.74
CA GLY A 369 -1.98 8.29 -5.56
C GLY A 369 -0.77 7.37 -5.34
N TYR A 370 -0.47 6.45 -6.27
CA TYR A 370 0.80 5.73 -6.30
C TYR A 370 1.92 6.63 -6.80
N LEU A 371 3.16 6.18 -6.62
CA LEU A 371 4.36 6.86 -7.09
C LEU A 371 4.86 6.23 -8.39
N PRO A 372 5.34 7.04 -9.35
CA PRO A 372 6.09 6.56 -10.47
C PRO A 372 7.37 5.83 -10.02
N VAL A 373 7.85 4.89 -10.84
CA VAL A 373 8.92 3.98 -10.44
C VAL A 373 10.28 4.33 -11.02
N THR A 374 10.33 5.20 -12.01
CA THR A 374 11.60 5.67 -12.59
C THR A 374 12.05 6.98 -11.98
N ARG A 375 13.38 7.22 -11.94
CA ARG A 375 13.97 8.46 -11.40
C ARG A 375 13.45 9.72 -12.09
N GLU A 376 13.25 9.66 -13.41
CA GLU A 376 12.73 10.75 -14.21
C GLU A 376 11.28 11.07 -13.85
N ALA A 377 10.45 10.05 -13.76
CA ALA A 377 9.02 10.22 -13.49
C ALA A 377 8.72 10.55 -12.02
N ASN A 378 9.54 10.07 -11.06
CA ASN A 378 9.39 10.32 -9.63
C ASN A 378 10.01 11.66 -9.21
N SER A 379 9.50 12.73 -9.79
CA SER A 379 9.90 14.11 -9.53
C SER A 379 8.68 15.02 -9.65
N MET A 380 8.43 15.86 -8.67
CA MET A 380 7.31 16.80 -8.72
C MET A 380 7.43 17.77 -9.90
N ASP A 381 8.63 18.15 -10.29
CA ASP A 381 8.85 18.98 -11.49
C ASP A 381 8.37 18.26 -12.76
N THR A 382 8.66 16.98 -12.90
CA THR A 382 8.20 16.18 -14.05
C THR A 382 6.69 15.94 -14.00
N ILE A 383 6.16 15.62 -12.83
CA ILE A 383 4.73 15.37 -12.62
C ILE A 383 3.91 16.62 -12.94
N THR A 384 4.28 17.78 -12.42
CA THR A 384 3.58 19.04 -12.65
C THR A 384 3.73 19.55 -14.09
N SER A 385 4.85 19.23 -14.75
CA SER A 385 5.09 19.57 -16.16
C SER A 385 4.41 18.63 -17.16
N SER A 386 3.79 17.54 -16.71
CA SER A 386 3.16 16.51 -17.56
C SER A 386 1.93 17.03 -18.33
N GLY A 387 1.35 18.16 -17.90
CA GLY A 387 0.10 18.71 -18.44
C GLY A 387 -1.16 18.05 -17.90
N LEU A 388 -1.05 17.08 -16.99
CA LEU A 388 -2.18 16.50 -16.27
C LEU A 388 -2.68 17.47 -15.19
N THR A 389 -3.98 17.43 -14.92
CA THR A 389 -4.57 18.25 -13.87
C THR A 389 -4.41 17.55 -12.52
N LEU A 390 -3.65 18.18 -11.62
CA LEU A 390 -3.55 17.82 -10.21
C LEU A 390 -4.55 18.66 -9.41
N ASN A 391 -5.36 18.03 -8.58
CA ASN A 391 -6.06 18.77 -7.54
C ASN A 391 -5.14 19.00 -6.34
N ASP A 392 -5.47 19.98 -5.51
CA ASP A 392 -4.64 20.40 -4.36
C ASP A 392 -4.30 19.24 -3.41
N SER A 393 -5.22 18.29 -3.21
CA SER A 393 -5.01 17.12 -2.36
C SER A 393 -3.98 16.18 -2.98
N MET A 394 -4.11 15.85 -4.26
CA MET A 394 -3.19 14.96 -4.96
C MET A 394 -1.79 15.58 -5.05
N GLU A 395 -1.69 16.88 -5.27
CA GLU A 395 -0.41 17.58 -5.28
C GLU A 395 0.30 17.46 -3.92
N GLN A 396 -0.42 17.68 -2.82
CA GLN A 396 0.15 17.53 -1.48
C GLN A 396 0.59 16.08 -1.19
N ILE A 397 -0.22 15.09 -1.57
CA ILE A 397 0.08 13.66 -1.37
C ILE A 397 1.35 13.28 -2.13
N LEU A 398 1.40 13.57 -3.43
CA LEU A 398 2.54 13.23 -4.27
C LEU A 398 3.80 13.98 -3.81
N THR A 399 3.68 15.25 -3.41
CA THR A 399 4.81 16.00 -2.84
C THR A 399 5.36 15.32 -1.59
N ALA A 400 4.52 15.02 -0.60
CA ALA A 400 4.94 14.37 0.62
C ALA A 400 5.58 12.99 0.36
N ALA A 401 5.00 12.22 -0.57
CA ALA A 401 5.48 10.89 -0.89
C ALA A 401 6.78 10.89 -1.72
N VAL A 402 6.90 11.78 -2.71
CA VAL A 402 8.13 11.96 -3.53
C VAL A 402 9.29 12.44 -2.65
N ASP A 403 9.04 13.41 -1.77
CA ASP A 403 10.05 13.91 -0.83
C ASP A 403 10.50 12.80 0.14
N THR A 404 9.56 12.00 0.64
CA THR A 404 9.86 10.85 1.50
C THR A 404 10.75 9.84 0.79
N VAL A 405 10.40 9.42 -0.43
CA VAL A 405 11.17 8.43 -1.20
C VAL A 405 12.57 8.94 -1.55
N ASN A 406 12.69 10.22 -1.93
CA ASN A 406 13.96 10.82 -2.32
C ASN A 406 14.84 11.21 -1.13
N GLY A 407 14.25 11.45 0.04
CA GLY A 407 14.94 11.88 1.27
C GLY A 407 15.38 10.75 2.19
N ASN A 408 14.90 9.53 1.98
CA ASN A 408 15.07 8.41 2.88
C ASN A 408 15.72 7.18 2.20
N ARG A 409 16.40 6.36 2.99
CA ARG A 409 16.73 5.00 2.59
C ARG A 409 15.44 4.18 2.58
N LEU A 410 15.14 3.56 1.46
CA LEU A 410 13.94 2.72 1.35
C LEU A 410 14.18 1.35 2.00
N TYR A 411 13.28 0.98 2.89
CA TYR A 411 13.21 -0.35 3.47
C TYR A 411 12.30 -1.25 2.63
N THR A 412 12.88 -2.35 2.14
CA THR A 412 12.15 -3.42 1.46
C THR A 412 12.26 -4.67 2.31
N PRO A 413 11.15 -5.28 2.75
CA PRO A 413 11.20 -6.55 3.46
C PRO A 413 11.82 -7.65 2.58
N HIS A 414 12.81 -8.37 3.10
CA HIS A 414 13.31 -9.57 2.45
C HIS A 414 12.31 -10.71 2.62
N ALA A 415 11.99 -11.39 1.53
CA ALA A 415 11.07 -12.54 1.56
C ALA A 415 11.74 -13.79 2.16
N PHE A 416 10.96 -14.55 2.92
CA PHE A 416 11.37 -15.84 3.48
C PHE A 416 10.15 -16.76 3.64
N ALA A 417 10.40 -18.04 3.89
CA ALA A 417 9.34 -19.01 4.11
C ALA A 417 8.51 -18.62 5.35
N GLY A 418 7.22 -18.37 5.17
CA GLY A 418 6.34 -17.90 6.25
C GLY A 418 6.38 -16.39 6.54
N GLY A 419 7.04 -15.58 5.69
CA GLY A 419 7.18 -14.13 5.86
C GLY A 419 5.86 -13.41 6.02
N SER A 420 4.86 -13.72 5.19
CA SER A 420 3.51 -13.17 5.32
C SER A 420 2.88 -13.45 6.70
N SER A 421 3.06 -14.67 7.24
CA SER A 421 2.55 -15.03 8.58
C SER A 421 3.32 -14.35 9.70
N ALA A 422 4.65 -14.25 9.60
CA ALA A 422 5.47 -13.52 10.56
C ALA A 422 5.12 -12.02 10.57
N ARG A 423 4.85 -11.45 9.39
CA ARG A 423 4.39 -10.06 9.27
C ARG A 423 3.03 -9.84 9.94
N LYS A 424 2.09 -10.80 9.86
CA LYS A 424 0.80 -10.74 10.57
C LYS A 424 0.96 -10.75 12.09
N VAL A 425 1.98 -11.41 12.64
CA VAL A 425 2.30 -11.32 14.07
C VAL A 425 2.63 -9.89 14.46
N LEU A 426 3.42 -9.17 13.64
CA LEU A 426 3.73 -7.75 13.89
C LEU A 426 2.53 -6.83 13.63
N GLU A 427 1.67 -7.17 12.67
CA GLU A 427 0.49 -6.38 12.32
C GLU A 427 -0.53 -6.35 13.45
N TYR A 428 -0.80 -7.50 14.07
CA TYR A 428 -1.89 -7.65 15.03
C TYR A 428 -1.42 -7.75 16.50
N GLY A 429 -0.19 -8.21 16.73
CA GLY A 429 0.25 -8.52 18.10
C GLY A 429 0.39 -7.32 19.02
N LEU A 430 0.56 -6.09 18.50
CA LEU A 430 0.55 -4.87 19.30
C LEU A 430 -0.80 -4.17 19.24
N SER A 431 -1.40 -4.08 18.05
CA SER A 431 -2.66 -3.36 17.84
C SER A 431 -3.84 -4.03 18.53
N ASP A 432 -3.96 -5.36 18.45
CA ASP A 432 -5.07 -6.08 19.08
C ASP A 432 -4.98 -6.02 20.60
N LEU A 433 -3.76 -6.11 21.17
CA LEU A 433 -3.54 -5.96 22.61
C LEU A 433 -3.92 -4.54 23.05
N ALA A 434 -3.42 -3.51 22.35
CA ALA A 434 -3.73 -2.12 22.68
C ALA A 434 -5.23 -1.82 22.64
N ALA A 435 -5.94 -2.37 21.63
CA ALA A 435 -7.37 -2.21 21.51
C ALA A 435 -8.16 -2.90 22.65
N ALA A 436 -7.79 -4.15 22.99
CA ALA A 436 -8.44 -4.89 24.08
C ALA A 436 -8.23 -4.24 25.45
N ASP A 437 -7.01 -3.74 25.71
CA ASP A 437 -6.69 -3.07 26.96
C ASP A 437 -7.37 -1.70 27.05
N ARG A 438 -7.44 -0.95 25.95
CA ARG A 438 -8.19 0.30 25.88
C ARG A 438 -9.68 0.08 26.11
N GLU A 439 -10.30 -0.93 25.53
CA GLU A 439 -11.70 -1.28 25.79
C GLU A 439 -11.95 -1.52 27.29
N THR A 440 -11.02 -2.21 27.96
CA THR A 440 -11.06 -2.44 29.40
C THR A 440 -10.93 -1.15 30.21
N VAL A 441 -10.04 -0.24 29.79
CA VAL A 441 -9.89 1.08 30.41
C VAL A 441 -11.16 1.89 30.28
N GLU A 442 -11.76 1.95 29.09
CA GLU A 442 -13.01 2.67 28.84
C GLU A 442 -14.18 2.14 29.69
N GLN A 443 -14.29 0.82 29.81
CA GLN A 443 -15.29 0.21 30.70
C GLN A 443 -15.09 0.63 32.14
N ARG A 444 -13.86 0.62 32.66
CA ARG A 444 -13.56 1.03 34.06
C ARG A 444 -13.85 2.50 34.31
N ILE A 445 -13.53 3.37 33.35
CA ILE A 445 -13.89 4.80 33.43
C ILE A 445 -15.40 4.97 33.46
N ALA A 446 -16.13 4.25 32.61
CA ALA A 446 -17.59 4.25 32.61
C ALA A 446 -18.21 3.73 33.92
N GLU A 447 -17.51 2.84 34.63
CA GLU A 447 -17.87 2.35 35.99
C GLU A 447 -17.48 3.33 37.10
N GLY A 448 -16.78 4.43 36.79
CA GLY A 448 -16.47 5.53 37.69
C GLY A 448 -15.03 5.47 38.28
N GLN A 449 -14.13 4.69 37.70
CA GLN A 449 -12.71 4.79 38.04
C GLN A 449 -12.09 6.03 37.40
N SER A 450 -11.03 6.57 37.97
CA SER A 450 -10.22 7.58 37.28
C SER A 450 -9.43 6.93 36.15
N ALA A 451 -9.11 7.70 35.08
CA ALA A 451 -8.28 7.21 33.99
C ALA A 451 -6.96 6.62 34.51
N ALA A 452 -6.29 7.32 35.41
CA ALA A 452 -5.02 6.87 35.99
C ALA A 452 -5.11 5.51 36.71
N ASP A 453 -6.20 5.25 37.47
CA ASP A 453 -6.42 3.95 38.11
C ASP A 453 -6.81 2.86 37.10
N ALA A 454 -7.58 3.22 36.08
CA ALA A 454 -8.05 2.29 35.06
C ALA A 454 -6.91 1.79 34.16
N GLU A 455 -5.93 2.65 33.86
CA GLU A 455 -4.77 2.39 33.01
C GLU A 455 -3.62 1.67 33.74
N ALA A 456 -3.53 1.80 35.09
CA ALA A 456 -2.34 1.52 35.86
C ALA A 456 -1.72 0.13 35.65
N GLU A 457 -2.54 -0.91 35.50
CA GLU A 457 -2.03 -2.27 35.28
C GLU A 457 -1.45 -2.50 33.90
N PHE A 458 -1.91 -1.76 32.89
CA PHE A 458 -1.48 -1.88 31.50
C PHE A 458 -0.20 -1.11 31.19
N LEU A 459 0.17 -0.13 32.01
CA LEU A 459 1.33 0.74 31.82
C LEU A 459 2.55 0.27 32.64
N THR A 460 2.59 -0.98 33.06
CA THR A 460 3.69 -1.56 33.84
C THR A 460 4.78 -2.16 32.97
N ASP A 461 6.01 -2.23 33.50
CA ASP A 461 7.11 -2.94 32.83
C ASP A 461 6.80 -4.44 32.67
N ASP A 462 6.11 -5.06 33.62
CA ASP A 462 5.72 -6.48 33.54
C ASP A 462 4.76 -6.73 32.34
N HIS A 463 3.87 -5.79 32.06
CA HIS A 463 2.94 -5.91 30.93
C HIS A 463 3.66 -5.80 29.57
N PHE A 464 4.59 -4.84 29.46
CA PHE A 464 5.49 -4.74 28.30
C PHE A 464 6.31 -6.02 28.11
N GLU A 465 6.94 -6.53 29.18
CA GLU A 465 7.75 -7.74 29.11
C GLU A 465 6.95 -8.96 28.66
N ALA A 466 5.71 -9.11 29.16
CA ALA A 466 4.82 -10.19 28.74
C ALA A 466 4.52 -10.13 27.22
N TRP A 467 4.20 -8.96 26.71
CA TRP A 467 4.01 -8.75 25.26
C TRP A 467 5.29 -9.04 24.46
N TYR A 468 6.43 -8.49 24.88
CA TYR A 468 7.69 -8.67 24.18
C TYR A 468 8.09 -10.14 24.05
N GLN A 469 7.98 -10.90 25.16
CA GLN A 469 8.30 -12.32 25.17
C GLN A 469 7.33 -13.11 24.29
N ASP A 470 6.05 -12.78 24.29
CA ASP A 470 5.04 -13.44 23.45
C ASP A 470 5.31 -13.19 21.97
N ILE A 471 5.52 -11.93 21.55
CA ILE A 471 5.83 -11.58 20.16
C ILE A 471 7.10 -12.31 19.69
N CYS A 472 8.18 -12.25 20.46
CA CYS A 472 9.41 -12.95 20.13
C CYS A 472 9.20 -14.47 19.99
N SER A 473 8.41 -15.05 20.89
CA SER A 473 8.06 -16.49 20.84
C SER A 473 7.25 -16.85 19.60
N GLN A 474 6.29 -16.02 19.20
CA GLN A 474 5.49 -16.23 18.01
C GLN A 474 6.34 -16.12 16.74
N LEU A 475 7.19 -15.09 16.64
CA LEU A 475 8.08 -14.88 15.49
C LEU A 475 9.09 -16.02 15.31
N LYS A 476 9.65 -16.56 16.41
CA LYS A 476 10.61 -17.68 16.36
C LYS A 476 10.06 -18.95 15.73
N ARG A 477 8.74 -19.10 15.59
CA ARG A 477 8.13 -20.24 14.89
C ARG A 477 8.40 -20.22 13.37
N TYR A 478 8.82 -19.08 12.85
CA TYR A 478 9.14 -18.87 11.44
C TYR A 478 10.64 -18.82 11.15
N GLU A 479 11.49 -19.03 12.17
CA GLU A 479 12.94 -19.18 11.99
C GLU A 479 13.27 -20.48 11.23
N GLY A 480 14.21 -20.40 10.26
CA GLY A 480 14.60 -21.58 9.52
C GLY A 480 15.57 -21.33 8.38
#